data_34cb9d028cf091fc69564cc4a6d5d683
#
_entry.id   34cb9d028cf091fc69564cc4a6d5d683
#
_cell.length_a   1.000
_cell.length_b   1.000
_cell.length_c   1.000
_cell.angle_alpha   90.00
_cell.angle_beta   90.00
_cell.angle_gamma   90.00
#
_symmetry.space_group_name_H-M   'P 1'
#
loop_
_entity.id
_entity.type
_entity.pdbx_description
1 polymer ?
#
loop_
_entity_poly.entity_id
_entity_poly.type
_entity_poly.pdbx_seq_one_letter_code
_entity_poly.pdbx_strand_id
1 'polypeptide(L)'
;MRRIIVLGLLFIGMQLIEPLGARDYGSQTLLAFGFLILAAYAAGELAVTVRVPKLVGYIAAGVVFGPSALVTVHAESISDLAPVSSLAIALIAFLAGAELRWGDVRALGLAMLRILAAELTLGLIVISGFLVLLRDYVPFLRGSPTVQVIAFSVVFASIAVVHSPAVAMALLSETR
;
A
#
# COMPACT_ATOMS: atom_id res chain seq x y z
N MET A 1 6.15 -21.85 12.28
CA MET A 1 5.14 -22.30 13.27
C MET A 1 4.89 -21.25 14.37
N ARG A 2 5.90 -20.78 15.11
CA ARG A 2 5.72 -19.81 16.22
C ARG A 2 4.98 -18.52 15.81
N ARG A 3 5.25 -17.97 14.61
CA ARG A 3 4.63 -16.74 14.09
C ARG A 3 3.16 -16.91 13.68
N ILE A 4 2.79 -18.07 13.16
CA ILE A 4 1.39 -18.41 12.83
C ILE A 4 0.58 -18.55 14.13
N ILE A 5 1.19 -19.14 15.16
CA ILE A 5 0.57 -19.25 16.49
C ILE A 5 0.33 -17.86 17.07
N VAL A 6 1.28 -16.92 16.92
CA VAL A 6 1.12 -15.52 17.38
C VAL A 6 -0.04 -14.85 16.67
N LEU A 7 -0.17 -14.97 15.34
CA LEU A 7 -1.29 -14.42 14.59
C LEU A 7 -2.63 -15.03 15.04
N GLY A 8 -2.68 -16.35 15.26
CA GLY A 8 -3.87 -17.02 15.78
C GLY A 8 -4.25 -16.55 17.18
N LEU A 9 -3.27 -16.38 18.08
CA LEU A 9 -3.51 -15.87 19.43
C LEU A 9 -3.97 -14.40 19.42
N LEU A 10 -3.39 -13.56 18.55
CA LEU A 10 -3.85 -12.18 18.38
C LEU A 10 -5.28 -12.12 17.88
N PHE A 11 -5.63 -12.96 16.90
CA PHE A 11 -7.00 -13.05 16.37
C PHE A 11 -7.99 -13.51 17.46
N ILE A 12 -7.69 -14.59 18.18
CA ILE A 12 -8.53 -15.09 19.28
C ILE A 12 -8.63 -14.03 20.38
N GLY A 13 -7.52 -13.40 20.74
CA GLY A 13 -7.50 -12.31 21.73
C GLY A 13 -8.40 -11.15 21.34
N MET A 14 -8.39 -10.73 20.07
CA MET A 14 -9.28 -9.69 19.57
C MET A 14 -10.76 -10.07 19.69
N GLN A 15 -11.13 -11.28 19.29
CA GLN A 15 -12.51 -11.81 19.39
C GLN A 15 -13.00 -11.92 20.83
N LEU A 16 -12.11 -12.17 21.79
CA LEU A 16 -12.49 -12.25 23.21
C LEU A 16 -12.61 -10.88 23.87
N ILE A 17 -11.81 -9.89 23.42
CA ILE A 17 -11.76 -8.55 24.03
C ILE A 17 -12.81 -7.62 23.41
N GLU A 18 -13.13 -7.78 22.13
CA GLU A 18 -14.10 -6.95 21.42
C GLU A 18 -15.45 -6.82 22.15
N PRO A 19 -16.12 -7.91 22.61
CA PRO A 19 -17.37 -7.80 23.35
C PRO A 19 -17.25 -7.15 24.74
N LEU A 20 -16.03 -7.13 25.31
CA LEU A 20 -15.77 -6.50 26.62
C LEU A 20 -15.53 -4.99 26.48
N GLY A 21 -15.00 -4.54 25.32
CA GLY A 21 -14.74 -3.13 25.00
C GLY A 21 -15.94 -2.40 24.39
N ALA A 22 -17.07 -3.05 24.18
CA ALA A 22 -18.23 -2.56 23.41
C ALA A 22 -18.96 -1.34 23.99
N ARG A 23 -18.49 -0.78 25.08
CA ARG A 23 -19.16 0.35 25.78
C ARG A 23 -18.63 1.73 25.45
N ASP A 24 -17.47 1.83 24.76
CA ASP A 24 -16.86 3.12 24.41
C ASP A 24 -16.20 3.04 23.03
N TYR A 25 -16.66 3.85 22.08
CA TYR A 25 -16.16 3.88 20.70
C TYR A 25 -14.65 4.15 20.62
N GLY A 26 -14.14 5.03 21.51
CA GLY A 26 -12.71 5.33 21.55
C GLY A 26 -11.84 4.12 21.92
N SER A 27 -12.32 3.25 22.79
CA SER A 27 -11.62 2.03 23.18
C SER A 27 -11.58 0.99 22.05
N GLN A 28 -12.62 0.89 21.26
CA GLN A 28 -12.68 -0.03 20.10
C GLN A 28 -11.69 0.39 19.00
N THR A 29 -11.62 1.67 18.67
CA THR A 29 -10.66 2.18 17.68
C THR A 29 -9.22 1.97 18.12
N LEU A 30 -8.91 2.17 19.40
CA LEU A 30 -7.57 1.96 19.95
C LEU A 30 -7.19 0.47 19.96
N LEU A 31 -8.12 -0.42 20.30
CA LEU A 31 -7.93 -1.87 20.22
C LEU A 31 -7.69 -2.32 18.77
N ALA A 32 -8.51 -1.84 17.82
CA ALA A 32 -8.36 -2.11 16.40
C ALA A 32 -6.98 -1.67 15.89
N PHE A 33 -6.53 -0.47 16.29
CA PHE A 33 -5.22 0.06 15.93
C PHE A 33 -4.07 -0.82 16.45
N GLY A 34 -4.10 -1.13 17.76
CA GLY A 34 -3.09 -2.00 18.38
C GLY A 34 -3.06 -3.40 17.75
N PHE A 35 -4.23 -3.98 17.51
CA PHE A 35 -4.35 -5.26 16.84
C PHE A 35 -3.77 -5.24 15.43
N LEU A 36 -4.13 -4.23 14.60
CA LEU A 36 -3.64 -4.12 13.23
C LEU A 36 -2.12 -3.95 13.16
N ILE A 37 -1.52 -3.18 14.06
CA ILE A 37 -0.05 -3.03 14.11
C ILE A 37 0.61 -4.37 14.42
N LEU A 38 0.14 -5.08 15.44
CA LEU A 38 0.71 -6.37 15.83
C LEU A 38 0.49 -7.44 14.77
N ALA A 39 -0.69 -7.49 14.18
CA ALA A 39 -1.02 -8.41 13.10
C ALA A 39 -0.19 -8.14 11.84
N ALA A 40 -0.05 -6.87 11.44
CA ALA A 40 0.80 -6.47 10.34
C ALA A 40 2.26 -6.85 10.59
N TYR A 41 2.82 -6.53 11.76
CA TYR A 41 4.18 -6.90 12.11
C TYR A 41 4.40 -8.42 12.02
N ALA A 42 3.51 -9.22 12.62
CA ALA A 42 3.61 -10.68 12.59
C ALA A 42 3.48 -11.26 11.18
N ALA A 43 2.59 -10.69 10.35
CA ALA A 43 2.42 -11.08 8.95
C ALA A 43 3.64 -10.68 8.09
N GLY A 44 4.22 -9.49 8.32
CA GLY A 44 5.46 -9.08 7.67
C GLY A 44 6.63 -10.02 7.97
N GLU A 45 6.79 -10.39 9.25
CA GLU A 45 7.79 -11.36 9.65
C GLU A 45 7.54 -12.77 9.06
N LEU A 46 6.28 -13.14 8.86
CA LEU A 46 5.91 -14.39 8.19
C LEU A 46 6.25 -14.33 6.69
N ALA A 47 5.99 -13.20 6.03
CA ALA A 47 6.30 -12.99 4.62
C ALA A 47 7.79 -13.22 4.31
N VAL A 48 8.68 -12.72 5.17
CA VAL A 48 10.13 -12.94 5.02
C VAL A 48 10.50 -14.43 5.07
N THR A 49 9.78 -15.26 5.84
CA THR A 49 10.06 -16.71 5.88
C THR A 49 9.78 -17.41 4.55
N VAL A 50 8.88 -16.85 3.74
CA VAL A 50 8.57 -17.35 2.39
C VAL A 50 9.27 -16.54 1.29
N ARG A 51 10.28 -15.75 1.67
CA ARG A 51 11.09 -14.90 0.76
C ARG A 51 10.28 -13.83 0.03
N VAL A 52 9.27 -13.29 0.68
CA VAL A 52 8.44 -12.19 0.20
C VAL A 52 8.71 -10.96 1.07
N PRO A 53 8.78 -9.74 0.48
CA PRO A 53 8.99 -8.51 1.23
C PRO A 53 7.96 -8.31 2.35
N LYS A 54 8.39 -7.75 3.50
CA LYS A 54 7.51 -7.47 4.66
C LYS A 54 6.28 -6.65 4.28
N LEU A 55 6.43 -5.72 3.34
CA LEU A 55 5.36 -4.87 2.85
C LEU A 55 4.15 -5.68 2.35
N VAL A 56 4.40 -6.80 1.64
CA VAL A 56 3.34 -7.70 1.18
C VAL A 56 2.61 -8.34 2.36
N GLY A 57 3.35 -8.71 3.42
CA GLY A 57 2.76 -9.21 4.66
C GLY A 57 1.87 -8.17 5.35
N TYR A 58 2.27 -6.90 5.36
CA TYR A 58 1.47 -5.80 5.94
C TYR A 58 0.16 -5.60 5.18
N ILE A 59 0.23 -5.58 3.83
CA ILE A 59 -0.96 -5.48 2.98
C ILE A 59 -1.88 -6.69 3.17
N ALA A 60 -1.31 -7.90 3.19
CA ALA A 60 -2.07 -9.13 3.41
C ALA A 60 -2.80 -9.12 4.76
N ALA A 61 -2.15 -8.65 5.83
CA ALA A 61 -2.79 -8.51 7.14
C ALA A 61 -3.98 -7.53 7.10
N GLY A 62 -3.82 -6.37 6.43
CA GLY A 62 -4.89 -5.40 6.25
C GLY A 62 -6.09 -5.95 5.48
N VAL A 63 -5.85 -6.74 4.44
CA VAL A 63 -6.92 -7.40 3.67
C VAL A 63 -7.61 -8.48 4.48
N VAL A 64 -6.84 -9.34 5.16
CA VAL A 64 -7.39 -10.49 5.91
C VAL A 64 -8.18 -10.04 7.12
N PHE A 65 -7.66 -9.12 7.93
CA PHE A 65 -8.29 -8.68 9.17
C PHE A 65 -9.20 -7.46 9.01
N GLY A 66 -9.17 -6.83 7.85
CA GLY A 66 -10.01 -5.69 7.51
C GLY A 66 -11.47 -6.06 7.22
N PRO A 67 -12.31 -5.06 6.91
CA PRO A 67 -13.74 -5.23 6.70
C PRO A 67 -14.09 -6.07 5.47
N SER A 68 -13.13 -6.34 4.58
CA SER A 68 -13.36 -7.06 3.32
C SER A 68 -13.30 -8.58 3.46
N ALA A 69 -12.69 -9.12 4.53
CA ALA A 69 -12.52 -10.57 4.69
C ALA A 69 -13.04 -11.08 6.04
N LEU A 70 -12.23 -11.12 7.09
CA LEU A 70 -12.64 -11.65 8.39
C LEU A 70 -13.48 -10.68 9.23
N VAL A 71 -13.62 -9.41 8.78
CA VAL A 71 -14.39 -8.35 9.48
C VAL A 71 -13.98 -8.22 10.96
N THR A 72 -12.72 -8.49 11.26
CA THR A 72 -12.17 -8.36 12.62
C THR A 72 -12.05 -6.89 13.03
N VAL A 73 -11.89 -6.00 12.04
CA VAL A 73 -11.85 -4.55 12.26
C VAL A 73 -12.95 -3.91 11.42
N HIS A 74 -13.84 -3.17 12.08
CA HIS A 74 -14.97 -2.53 11.45
C HIS A 74 -14.55 -1.29 10.63
N ALA A 75 -15.29 -1.00 9.56
CA ALA A 75 -15.00 0.14 8.69
C ALA A 75 -15.02 1.49 9.42
N GLU A 76 -15.85 1.62 10.44
CA GLU A 76 -15.93 2.82 11.29
C GLU A 76 -14.63 3.06 12.04
N SER A 77 -14.07 2.03 12.68
CA SER A 77 -12.76 2.12 13.37
C SER A 77 -11.62 2.50 12.42
N ILE A 78 -11.66 2.05 11.15
CA ILE A 78 -10.68 2.44 10.14
C ILE A 78 -10.83 3.92 9.76
N SER A 79 -12.07 4.40 9.64
CA SER A 79 -12.33 5.82 9.38
C SER A 79 -11.79 6.72 10.50
N ASP A 80 -11.95 6.32 11.76
CA ASP A 80 -11.42 7.03 12.92
C ASP A 80 -9.89 7.05 12.97
N LEU A 81 -9.23 6.10 12.30
CA LEU A 81 -7.77 6.05 12.17
C LEU A 81 -7.22 6.91 11.02
N ALA A 82 -8.06 7.62 10.27
CA ALA A 82 -7.62 8.50 9.19
C ALA A 82 -6.57 9.56 9.63
N PRO A 83 -6.64 10.17 10.82
CA PRO A 83 -5.59 11.08 11.29
C PRO A 83 -4.23 10.39 11.48
N VAL A 84 -4.21 9.13 11.91
CA VAL A 84 -2.98 8.33 12.06
C VAL A 84 -2.36 8.06 10.71
N SER A 85 -3.17 7.69 9.71
CA SER A 85 -2.72 7.51 8.33
C SER A 85 -2.14 8.80 7.74
N SER A 86 -2.81 9.93 7.98
CA SER A 86 -2.33 11.25 7.55
C SER A 86 -0.99 11.62 8.19
N LEU A 87 -0.83 11.35 9.49
CA LEU A 87 0.43 11.56 10.19
C LEU A 87 1.54 10.64 9.64
N ALA A 88 1.24 9.37 9.37
CA ALA A 88 2.20 8.43 8.80
C ALA A 88 2.68 8.92 7.42
N ILE A 89 1.77 9.37 6.55
CA ILE A 89 2.11 9.93 5.23
C ILE A 89 2.97 11.18 5.39
N ALA A 90 2.62 12.09 6.32
CA ALA A 90 3.40 13.29 6.59
C ALA A 90 4.83 12.97 7.07
N LEU A 91 4.98 11.97 7.96
CA LEU A 91 6.29 11.52 8.42
C LEU A 91 7.12 10.89 7.30
N ILE A 92 6.52 10.07 6.43
CA ILE A 92 7.20 9.50 5.26
C ILE A 92 7.66 10.61 4.32
N ALA A 93 6.80 11.58 4.04
CA ALA A 93 7.14 12.73 3.20
C ALA A 93 8.26 13.58 3.81
N PHE A 94 8.23 13.80 5.13
CA PHE A 94 9.26 14.52 5.86
C PHE A 94 10.62 13.78 5.78
N LEU A 95 10.63 12.48 6.02
CA LEU A 95 11.85 11.66 5.95
C LEU A 95 12.42 11.67 4.54
N ALA A 96 11.59 11.47 3.52
CA ALA A 96 12.02 11.53 2.12
C ALA A 96 12.60 12.92 1.76
N GLY A 97 11.96 13.99 2.25
CA GLY A 97 12.48 15.34 2.06
C GLY A 97 13.81 15.60 2.79
N ALA A 98 13.96 15.04 4.00
CA ALA A 98 15.18 15.19 4.80
C ALA A 98 16.40 14.47 4.19
N GLU A 99 16.18 13.41 3.42
CA GLU A 99 17.23 12.69 2.69
C GLU A 99 17.73 13.45 1.46
N LEU A 100 16.96 14.43 0.96
CA LEU A 100 17.34 15.23 -0.21
C LEU A 100 18.47 16.22 0.12
N ARG A 101 19.64 15.97 -0.41
CA ARG A 101 20.78 16.89 -0.34
C ARG A 101 20.70 17.91 -1.46
N TRP A 102 20.59 19.18 -1.12
CA TRP A 102 20.49 20.26 -2.10
C TRP A 102 21.68 20.30 -3.07
N GLY A 103 22.87 19.92 -2.62
CA GLY A 103 24.06 19.79 -3.46
C GLY A 103 23.89 18.76 -4.58
N ASP A 104 23.34 17.59 -4.26
CA ASP A 104 23.13 16.50 -5.20
C ASP A 104 22.00 16.85 -6.20
N VAL A 105 20.93 17.48 -5.70
CA VAL A 105 19.84 17.98 -6.55
C VAL A 105 20.35 19.02 -7.55
N ARG A 106 21.23 19.92 -7.12
CA ARG A 106 21.77 20.96 -7.99
C ARG A 106 22.79 20.42 -9.00
N ALA A 107 23.60 19.44 -8.61
CA ALA A 107 24.61 18.83 -9.47
C ALA A 107 24.01 17.89 -10.53
N LEU A 108 23.02 17.11 -10.15
CA LEU A 108 22.42 16.05 -10.99
C LEU A 108 21.01 16.37 -11.49
N GLY A 109 20.42 17.49 -11.05
CA GLY A 109 19.00 17.80 -11.21
C GLY A 109 18.49 17.73 -12.65
N LEU A 110 19.26 18.25 -13.62
CA LEU A 110 18.86 18.18 -15.03
C LEU A 110 18.93 16.77 -15.60
N ALA A 111 19.93 15.97 -15.21
CA ALA A 111 20.05 14.59 -15.63
C ALA A 111 18.92 13.74 -15.01
N MET A 112 18.66 13.91 -13.71
CA MET A 112 17.55 13.26 -13.02
C MET A 112 16.20 13.64 -13.63
N LEU A 113 16.00 14.93 -13.95
CA LEU A 113 14.75 15.38 -14.59
C LEU A 113 14.53 14.74 -15.97
N ARG A 114 15.60 14.61 -16.77
CA ARG A 114 15.53 13.95 -18.07
C ARG A 114 15.21 12.47 -17.95
N ILE A 115 15.83 11.77 -16.99
CA ILE A 115 15.56 10.35 -16.73
C ILE A 115 14.12 10.18 -16.28
N LEU A 116 13.66 10.97 -15.32
CA LEU A 116 12.28 10.93 -14.82
C LEU A 116 11.28 11.23 -15.94
N ALA A 117 11.51 12.27 -16.75
CA ALA A 117 10.64 12.60 -17.87
C ALA A 117 10.57 11.47 -18.89
N ALA A 118 11.72 10.86 -19.23
CA ALA A 118 11.76 9.72 -20.14
C ALA A 118 11.03 8.51 -19.57
N GLU A 119 11.24 8.19 -18.31
CA GLU A 119 10.59 7.08 -17.60
C GLU A 119 9.06 7.25 -17.57
N LEU A 120 8.59 8.42 -17.12
CA LEU A 120 7.15 8.72 -17.05
C LEU A 120 6.50 8.67 -18.44
N THR A 121 7.15 9.28 -19.45
CA THR A 121 6.63 9.32 -20.82
C THR A 121 6.60 7.93 -21.45
N LEU A 122 7.69 7.19 -21.34
CA LEU A 122 7.79 5.84 -21.88
C LEU A 122 6.81 4.89 -21.18
N GLY A 123 6.73 4.94 -19.85
CA GLY A 123 5.80 4.13 -19.07
C GLY A 123 4.35 4.44 -19.45
N LEU A 124 3.99 5.73 -19.59
CA LEU A 124 2.67 6.14 -20.02
C LEU A 124 2.31 5.57 -21.41
N ILE A 125 3.22 5.70 -22.38
CA ILE A 125 3.01 5.20 -23.74
C ILE A 125 2.90 3.67 -23.76
N VAL A 126 3.80 2.97 -23.07
CA VAL A 126 3.83 1.50 -23.08
C VAL A 126 2.60 0.94 -22.40
N ILE A 127 2.25 1.42 -21.19
CA ILE A 127 1.11 0.88 -20.44
C ILE A 127 -0.20 1.23 -21.12
N SER A 128 -0.39 2.48 -21.59
CA SER A 128 -1.62 2.86 -22.30
C SER A 128 -1.75 2.13 -23.62
N GLY A 129 -0.66 2.02 -24.39
CA GLY A 129 -0.65 1.27 -25.64
C GLY A 129 -0.98 -0.21 -25.43
N PHE A 130 -0.40 -0.83 -24.41
CA PHE A 130 -0.67 -2.23 -24.05
C PHE A 130 -2.16 -2.44 -23.69
N LEU A 131 -2.75 -1.56 -22.89
CA LEU A 131 -4.18 -1.64 -22.55
C LEU A 131 -5.08 -1.45 -23.77
N VAL A 132 -4.74 -0.53 -24.67
CA VAL A 132 -5.50 -0.34 -25.94
C VAL A 132 -5.41 -1.60 -26.81
N LEU A 133 -4.25 -2.24 -26.89
CA LEU A 133 -4.06 -3.50 -27.65
C LEU A 133 -4.85 -4.64 -27.02
N LEU A 134 -4.92 -4.71 -25.70
CA LEU A 134 -5.61 -5.76 -24.96
C LEU A 134 -7.09 -5.46 -24.68
N ARG A 135 -7.67 -4.40 -25.27
CA ARG A 135 -9.05 -3.97 -25.00
C ARG A 135 -10.09 -5.10 -25.11
N ASP A 136 -9.91 -6.02 -26.05
CA ASP A 136 -10.85 -7.10 -26.32
C ASP A 136 -10.76 -8.25 -25.28
N TYR A 137 -9.66 -8.30 -24.53
CA TYR A 137 -9.43 -9.27 -23.43
C TYR A 137 -9.86 -8.70 -22.06
N VAL A 138 -10.01 -7.38 -21.96
CA VAL A 138 -10.42 -6.73 -20.69
C VAL A 138 -11.95 -6.59 -20.69
N PRO A 139 -12.68 -7.28 -19.79
CA PRO A 139 -14.14 -7.40 -19.87
C PRO A 139 -14.88 -6.07 -19.91
N PHE A 140 -14.43 -5.06 -19.13
CA PHE A 140 -15.10 -3.76 -19.04
C PHE A 140 -14.70 -2.78 -20.17
N LEU A 141 -13.67 -3.07 -20.95
CA LEU A 141 -13.28 -2.28 -22.14
C LEU A 141 -13.85 -2.87 -23.43
N ARG A 142 -14.25 -4.13 -23.39
CA ARG A 142 -14.76 -4.85 -24.54
C ARG A 142 -16.05 -4.20 -25.07
N GLY A 143 -16.05 -3.80 -26.33
CA GLY A 143 -17.19 -3.13 -26.95
C GLY A 143 -17.33 -1.64 -26.63
N SER A 144 -16.43 -1.07 -25.83
CA SER A 144 -16.44 0.37 -25.55
C SER A 144 -15.94 1.19 -26.74
N PRO A 145 -16.45 2.42 -26.93
CA PRO A 145 -15.93 3.35 -27.95
C PRO A 145 -14.43 3.59 -27.79
N THR A 146 -13.71 3.67 -28.91
CA THR A 146 -12.24 3.84 -28.90
C THR A 146 -11.76 5.01 -28.03
N VAL A 147 -12.50 6.12 -28.01
CA VAL A 147 -12.18 7.30 -27.18
C VAL A 147 -12.21 6.96 -25.70
N GLN A 148 -13.19 6.19 -25.23
CA GLN A 148 -13.29 5.76 -23.82
C GLN A 148 -12.16 4.80 -23.46
N VAL A 149 -11.81 3.86 -24.35
CA VAL A 149 -10.69 2.96 -24.17
C VAL A 149 -9.38 3.73 -24.03
N ILE A 150 -9.12 4.69 -24.91
CA ILE A 150 -7.91 5.54 -24.82
C ILE A 150 -7.91 6.36 -23.53
N ALA A 151 -9.03 7.03 -23.21
CA ALA A 151 -9.11 7.85 -21.99
C ALA A 151 -8.86 7.00 -20.72
N PHE A 152 -9.49 5.84 -20.61
CA PHE A 152 -9.26 4.92 -19.52
C PHE A 152 -7.80 4.45 -19.45
N SER A 153 -7.25 4.05 -20.60
CA SER A 153 -5.88 3.55 -20.68
C SER A 153 -4.85 4.59 -20.27
N VAL A 154 -5.04 5.86 -20.66
CA VAL A 154 -4.16 6.97 -20.27
C VAL A 154 -4.29 7.28 -18.78
N VAL A 155 -5.51 7.34 -18.23
CA VAL A 155 -5.72 7.55 -16.79
C VAL A 155 -5.12 6.41 -15.97
N PHE A 156 -5.36 5.16 -16.37
CA PHE A 156 -4.78 3.99 -15.70
C PHE A 156 -3.25 4.02 -15.76
N ALA A 157 -2.68 4.28 -16.94
CA ALA A 157 -1.24 4.36 -17.12
C ALA A 157 -0.62 5.47 -16.28
N SER A 158 -1.27 6.64 -16.16
CA SER A 158 -0.77 7.75 -15.34
C SER A 158 -0.70 7.39 -13.86
N ILE A 159 -1.62 6.57 -13.37
CA ILE A 159 -1.58 6.05 -11.99
C ILE A 159 -0.52 4.96 -11.85
N ALA A 160 -0.42 4.05 -12.82
CA ALA A 160 0.48 2.91 -12.76
C ALA A 160 1.97 3.28 -12.88
N VAL A 161 2.29 4.40 -13.56
CA VAL A 161 3.67 4.89 -13.73
C VAL A 161 4.19 5.59 -12.48
N VAL A 162 3.32 6.01 -11.55
CA VAL A 162 3.75 6.66 -10.31
C VAL A 162 4.43 5.65 -9.39
N HIS A 163 5.75 5.76 -9.26
CA HIS A 163 6.56 4.94 -8.37
C HIS A 163 6.66 5.57 -6.98
N SER A 164 6.47 4.75 -5.95
CA SER A 164 6.68 5.19 -4.57
C SER A 164 8.15 5.03 -4.16
N PRO A 165 8.87 6.11 -3.86
CA PRO A 165 10.25 6.03 -3.35
C PRO A 165 10.33 5.18 -2.07
N ALA A 166 9.31 5.26 -1.22
CA ALA A 166 9.25 4.50 0.03
C ALA A 166 9.23 2.97 -0.21
N VAL A 167 8.52 2.50 -1.23
CA VAL A 167 8.51 1.08 -1.60
C VAL A 167 9.88 0.64 -2.12
N ALA A 168 10.51 1.45 -2.98
CA ALA A 168 11.84 1.15 -3.50
C ALA A 168 12.89 1.09 -2.37
N MET A 169 12.86 2.03 -1.42
CA MET A 169 13.75 2.04 -0.26
C MET A 169 13.51 0.86 0.67
N ALA A 170 12.24 0.50 0.92
CA ALA A 170 11.90 -0.66 1.73
C ALA A 170 12.46 -1.96 1.12
N LEU A 171 12.29 -2.16 -0.19
CA LEU A 171 12.81 -3.33 -0.91
C LEU A 171 14.35 -3.39 -0.88
N LEU A 172 15.03 -2.25 -1.09
CA LEU A 172 16.48 -2.16 -1.05
C LEU A 172 17.04 -2.46 0.35
N SER A 173 16.34 -2.04 1.42
CA SER A 173 16.75 -2.29 2.79
C SER A 173 16.63 -3.78 3.19
N GLU A 174 15.71 -4.52 2.59
CA GLU A 174 15.51 -5.95 2.85
C GLU A 174 16.50 -6.85 2.07
N THR A 175 17.13 -6.33 1.01
CA THR A 175 18.08 -7.11 0.17
C THR A 175 19.54 -6.97 0.62
N ARG A 176 19.81 -6.14 1.59
CA ARG A 176 21.13 -6.01 2.24
C ARG A 176 21.22 -6.84 3.51
#